data_17ad14d7e51a3ea16c39667066370925
#
_entry.id   17ad14d7e51a3ea16c39667066370925
#
_cell.length_a   1.000
_cell.length_b   1.000
_cell.length_c   1.000
_cell.angle_alpha   90.00
_cell.angle_beta   90.00
_cell.angle_gamma   90.00
#
_symmetry.space_group_name_H-M   'P 1'
#
loop_
_entity.id
_entity.type
_entity.pdbx_description
1 polymer ?
#
loop_
_entity_poly.entity_id
_entity_poly.type
_entity_poly.pdbx_seq_one_letter_code
_entity_poly.pdbx_strand_id
1 'polypeptide(L)'
;MTDFQMLEQIQRMIKEMPRPRLLFRKGLTVCGFFRPYMSFADRTRADIFGSTDMVTPVTVRFASMFGQKGTADTVRNIKGMSVKFHGSQEYDMVCHSIPVFFIDEKQKLPDLIRAFTRSEHCDGLNSRRFWEFIAENPESLHCALRLFSYEGIAGTFINIKWFSVNTTVWENHSGEKWFVRYRWVPSCAAGNGADRAASREKVNDRITAEFMAGFDCDTAFKELVSDISEGRFPSFDLYVQMIPESDFDTEEHPKRTIEWDEERVPCVLAGVMRITELAGERENMHDLTSFIPGRAVKGIELYRDGLEDLMDFLYRTEAMERGSSY
;
A
#
# COMPACT_ATOMS: atom_id res chain seq x y z
N MET A 1 15.48 12.83 -19.93
CA MET A 1 14.10 13.39 -20.03
C MET A 1 14.00 14.52 -19.03
N THR A 2 13.42 15.68 -19.39
CA THR A 2 13.19 16.78 -18.43
C THR A 2 12.01 16.42 -17.53
N ASP A 3 11.95 17.01 -16.34
CA ASP A 3 10.82 16.80 -15.40
C ASP A 3 9.47 17.13 -16.07
N PHE A 4 9.41 18.19 -16.86
CA PHE A 4 8.21 18.57 -17.62
C PHE A 4 7.76 17.48 -18.60
N GLN A 5 8.67 16.91 -19.39
CA GLN A 5 8.36 15.84 -20.33
C GLN A 5 7.85 14.59 -19.63
N MET A 6 8.38 14.29 -18.46
CA MET A 6 7.96 13.15 -17.64
C MET A 6 6.55 13.35 -17.06
N LEU A 7 6.25 14.52 -16.53
CA LEU A 7 4.91 14.88 -16.05
C LEU A 7 3.88 14.84 -17.18
N GLU A 8 4.19 15.39 -18.34
CA GLU A 8 3.33 15.36 -19.53
C GLU A 8 3.06 13.92 -20.00
N GLN A 9 4.08 13.07 -19.99
CA GLN A 9 3.93 11.66 -20.35
C GLN A 9 3.01 10.92 -19.38
N ILE A 10 3.20 11.07 -18.08
CA ILE A 10 2.34 10.45 -17.05
C ILE A 10 0.90 10.94 -17.20
N GLN A 11 0.70 12.25 -17.38
CA GLN A 11 -0.61 12.83 -17.56
C GLN A 11 -1.33 12.28 -18.82
N ARG A 12 -0.61 12.09 -19.92
CA ARG A 12 -1.14 11.45 -21.12
C ARG A 12 -1.55 10.00 -20.84
N MET A 13 -0.69 9.22 -20.17
CA MET A 13 -0.99 7.84 -19.80
C MET A 13 -2.26 7.73 -18.95
N ILE A 14 -2.49 8.66 -18.03
CA ILE A 14 -3.71 8.69 -17.20
C ILE A 14 -4.95 9.00 -18.06
N LYS A 15 -4.88 10.02 -18.92
CA LYS A 15 -6.01 10.47 -19.77
C LYS A 15 -6.44 9.45 -20.82
N GLU A 16 -5.52 8.65 -21.31
CA GLU A 16 -5.81 7.59 -22.30
C GLU A 16 -6.52 6.38 -21.68
N MET A 17 -6.69 6.35 -20.35
CA MET A 17 -7.31 5.22 -19.68
C MET A 17 -8.82 5.35 -19.54
N PRO A 18 -9.60 4.29 -19.80
CA PRO A 18 -11.05 4.29 -19.58
C PRO A 18 -11.45 4.58 -18.13
N ARG A 19 -10.57 4.28 -17.18
CA ARG A 19 -10.68 4.60 -15.76
C ARG A 19 -9.33 5.11 -15.30
N PRO A 20 -9.22 6.35 -14.83
CA PRO A 20 -7.94 7.00 -14.54
C PRO A 20 -7.29 6.49 -13.25
N ARG A 21 -6.78 5.27 -13.29
CA ARG A 21 -5.84 4.67 -12.35
C ARG A 21 -4.79 3.91 -13.13
N LEU A 22 -3.54 4.32 -13.05
CA LEU A 22 -2.40 3.62 -13.67
C LEU A 22 -2.14 2.28 -12.96
N LEU A 23 -2.16 2.33 -11.63
CA LEU A 23 -1.93 1.21 -10.74
C LEU A 23 -3.15 1.00 -9.83
N PHE A 24 -3.26 -0.19 -9.20
CA PHE A 24 -4.31 -0.50 -8.22
C PHE A 24 -5.75 -0.33 -8.74
N ARG A 25 -6.02 -0.70 -9.99
CA ARG A 25 -7.34 -0.55 -10.63
C ARG A 25 -8.41 -1.44 -10.01
N LYS A 26 -8.11 -2.74 -9.82
CA LYS A 26 -9.01 -3.67 -9.14
C LYS A 26 -8.87 -3.50 -7.65
N GLY A 27 -9.92 -3.11 -6.94
CA GLY A 27 -9.89 -2.91 -5.50
C GLY A 27 -11.27 -2.83 -4.87
N LEU A 28 -11.30 -3.01 -3.55
CA LEU A 28 -12.48 -2.94 -2.69
C LEU A 28 -12.20 -1.96 -1.54
N THR A 29 -13.14 -1.09 -1.27
CA THR A 29 -13.08 -0.13 -0.16
C THR A 29 -13.95 -0.63 1.00
N VAL A 30 -13.43 -0.55 2.20
CA VAL A 30 -14.07 -0.96 3.46
C VAL A 30 -13.83 0.11 4.51
N CYS A 31 -14.62 0.10 5.59
CA CYS A 31 -14.50 1.03 6.70
C CYS A 31 -14.22 0.32 8.01
N GLY A 32 -13.70 1.07 8.97
CA GLY A 32 -13.39 0.56 10.30
C GLY A 32 -12.86 1.66 11.20
N PHE A 33 -12.06 1.27 12.16
CA PHE A 33 -11.44 2.22 13.09
C PHE A 33 -10.02 1.79 13.46
N PHE A 34 -9.22 2.77 13.84
CA PHE A 34 -7.87 2.61 14.39
C PHE A 34 -7.85 3.06 15.85
N ARG A 35 -7.13 2.35 16.70
CA ARG A 35 -6.86 2.70 18.10
C ARG A 35 -5.38 2.51 18.40
N PRO A 36 -4.68 3.53 18.92
CA PRO A 36 -3.31 3.36 19.42
C PRO A 36 -3.27 2.49 20.68
N TYR A 37 -2.22 1.70 20.84
CA TYR A 37 -1.93 0.95 22.06
C TYR A 37 -1.14 1.79 23.09
N MET A 38 -0.44 2.81 22.61
CA MET A 38 0.34 3.73 23.43
C MET A 38 0.32 5.13 22.82
N SER A 39 0.64 6.14 23.62
CA SER A 39 0.82 7.50 23.12
C SER A 39 2.20 7.67 22.48
N PHE A 40 2.24 8.35 21.36
CA PHE A 40 3.45 8.82 20.68
C PHE A 40 3.54 10.36 20.67
N ALA A 41 2.90 11.03 21.63
CA ALA A 41 2.91 12.49 21.71
C ALA A 41 4.32 13.07 21.92
N ASP A 42 5.28 12.27 22.39
CA ASP A 42 6.70 12.59 22.48
C ASP A 42 7.43 12.49 21.14
N ARG A 43 6.83 11.88 20.11
CA ARG A 43 7.39 11.64 18.77
C ARG A 43 6.67 12.42 17.68
N THR A 44 5.36 12.64 17.81
CA THR A 44 4.57 13.32 16.79
C THR A 44 3.46 14.17 17.40
N ARG A 45 3.12 15.27 16.72
CA ARG A 45 1.97 16.12 17.05
C ARG A 45 0.65 15.60 16.47
N ALA A 46 0.71 14.51 15.69
CA ALA A 46 -0.48 13.96 15.06
C ALA A 46 -1.41 13.35 16.11
N ASP A 47 -2.67 13.81 16.12
CA ASP A 47 -3.69 13.39 17.08
C ASP A 47 -3.99 11.89 17.01
N ILE A 48 -3.93 11.29 15.80
CA ILE A 48 -4.18 9.86 15.59
C ILE A 48 -3.26 8.94 16.39
N PHE A 49 -2.11 9.45 16.88
CA PHE A 49 -1.14 8.74 17.72
C PHE A 49 -1.00 9.37 19.13
N GLY A 50 -1.82 10.38 19.44
CA GLY A 50 -1.65 11.19 20.64
C GLY A 50 -2.09 10.52 21.95
N SER A 51 -3.10 9.65 21.92
CA SER A 51 -3.69 9.03 23.13
C SER A 51 -4.27 7.65 22.83
N THR A 52 -4.20 6.77 23.83
CA THR A 52 -4.81 5.42 23.80
C THR A 52 -6.35 5.46 23.79
N ASP A 53 -6.95 6.56 24.23
CA ASP A 53 -8.40 6.74 24.23
C ASP A 53 -8.94 7.20 22.88
N MET A 54 -8.03 7.61 21.97
CA MET A 54 -8.38 8.03 20.63
C MET A 54 -8.86 6.83 19.80
N VAL A 55 -10.05 6.97 19.22
CA VAL A 55 -10.58 6.04 18.22
C VAL A 55 -10.78 6.84 16.94
N THR A 56 -9.97 6.54 15.93
CA THR A 56 -10.00 7.25 14.65
C THR A 56 -10.73 6.39 13.61
N PRO A 57 -11.85 6.87 13.02
CA PRO A 57 -12.46 6.18 11.88
C PRO A 57 -11.47 6.05 10.73
N VAL A 58 -11.52 4.93 10.01
CA VAL A 58 -10.66 4.71 8.84
C VAL A 58 -11.47 4.23 7.64
N THR A 59 -11.05 4.67 6.46
CA THR A 59 -11.44 4.08 5.18
C THR A 59 -10.23 3.33 4.62
N VAL A 60 -10.41 2.06 4.27
CA VAL A 60 -9.33 1.20 3.80
C VAL A 60 -9.65 0.69 2.41
N ARG A 61 -8.69 0.72 1.51
CA ARG A 61 -8.84 0.13 0.19
C ARG A 61 -7.80 -0.96 -0.04
N PHE A 62 -8.27 -2.17 -0.24
CA PHE A 62 -7.46 -3.28 -0.70
C PHE A 62 -7.50 -3.34 -2.23
N ALA A 63 -6.35 -3.58 -2.86
CA ALA A 63 -6.24 -3.58 -4.31
C ALA A 63 -5.09 -4.48 -4.80
N SER A 64 -5.13 -4.80 -6.09
CA SER A 64 -4.00 -5.41 -6.81
C SER A 64 -3.29 -4.35 -7.64
N MET A 65 -1.95 -4.27 -7.55
CA MET A 65 -1.17 -3.22 -8.21
C MET A 65 -1.33 -3.25 -9.72
N PHE A 66 -1.23 -4.44 -10.29
CA PHE A 66 -1.37 -4.66 -11.73
C PHE A 66 -2.66 -5.44 -12.01
N GLY A 67 -3.28 -5.14 -13.15
CA GLY A 67 -4.53 -5.78 -13.56
C GLY A 67 -5.74 -4.86 -13.49
N GLN A 68 -6.86 -5.39 -13.90
CA GLN A 68 -8.17 -4.71 -13.96
C GLN A 68 -9.27 -5.67 -13.56
N LYS A 69 -10.54 -5.25 -13.60
CA LYS A 69 -11.68 -6.15 -13.40
C LYS A 69 -11.51 -7.42 -14.26
N GLY A 70 -11.69 -8.59 -13.66
CA GLY A 70 -11.46 -9.89 -14.28
C GLY A 70 -10.05 -10.47 -14.14
N THR A 71 -9.07 -9.69 -13.71
CA THR A 71 -7.77 -10.25 -13.31
C THR A 71 -7.93 -11.02 -12.00
N ALA A 72 -7.46 -12.26 -11.95
CA ALA A 72 -7.59 -13.08 -10.76
C ALA A 72 -6.73 -12.57 -9.59
N ASP A 73 -7.25 -12.70 -8.37
CA ASP A 73 -6.58 -12.22 -7.17
C ASP A 73 -5.31 -13.01 -6.85
N THR A 74 -5.27 -14.28 -7.23
CA THR A 74 -4.14 -15.18 -6.99
C THR A 74 -3.05 -15.13 -8.06
N VAL A 75 -3.23 -14.36 -9.14
CA VAL A 75 -2.11 -14.14 -10.07
C VAL A 75 -0.98 -13.40 -9.36
N ARG A 76 0.25 -13.71 -9.76
CA ARG A 76 1.46 -13.08 -9.23
C ARG A 76 1.40 -11.57 -9.38
N ASN A 77 1.35 -10.88 -8.24
CA ASN A 77 1.11 -9.45 -8.18
C ASN A 77 1.49 -8.87 -6.82
N ILE A 78 1.84 -7.60 -6.77
CA ILE A 78 1.90 -6.84 -5.53
C ILE A 78 0.47 -6.44 -5.15
N LYS A 79 0.08 -6.72 -3.91
CA LYS A 79 -1.16 -6.21 -3.34
C LYS A 79 -0.91 -4.87 -2.68
N GLY A 80 -1.91 -4.01 -2.67
CA GLY A 80 -1.88 -2.71 -2.01
C GLY A 80 -2.96 -2.61 -0.94
N MET A 81 -2.62 -1.96 0.16
CA MET A 81 -3.56 -1.51 1.19
C MET A 81 -3.34 -0.03 1.42
N SER A 82 -4.37 0.77 1.14
CA SER A 82 -4.36 2.20 1.43
C SER A 82 -5.31 2.48 2.58
N VAL A 83 -4.85 3.21 3.58
CA VAL A 83 -5.61 3.56 4.79
C VAL A 83 -5.72 5.08 4.87
N LYS A 84 -6.95 5.58 4.90
CA LYS A 84 -7.27 6.99 5.20
C LYS A 84 -7.77 7.08 6.63
N PHE A 85 -7.07 7.83 7.45
CA PHE A 85 -7.45 8.15 8.82
C PHE A 85 -8.26 9.44 8.83
N HIS A 86 -9.45 9.41 9.41
CA HIS A 86 -10.35 10.55 9.57
C HIS A 86 -10.20 11.17 10.96
N GLY A 87 -9.00 11.68 11.25
CA GLY A 87 -8.69 12.45 12.46
C GLY A 87 -9.12 13.91 12.34
N SER A 88 -8.53 14.81 13.13
CA SER A 88 -8.72 16.26 12.98
C SER A 88 -8.28 16.75 11.60
N GLN A 89 -7.30 16.08 11.03
CA GLN A 89 -6.87 16.19 9.65
C GLN A 89 -6.84 14.79 9.02
N GLU A 90 -7.21 14.68 7.75
CA GLU A 90 -7.13 13.40 7.04
C GLU A 90 -5.67 13.04 6.73
N TYR A 91 -5.29 11.84 7.10
CA TYR A 91 -3.97 11.26 6.80
C TYR A 91 -4.13 10.01 5.94
N ASP A 92 -3.35 9.92 4.87
CA ASP A 92 -3.37 8.80 3.95
C ASP A 92 -2.06 8.00 4.04
N MET A 93 -2.17 6.71 4.38
CA MET A 93 -1.04 5.78 4.41
C MET A 93 -1.21 4.74 3.31
N VAL A 94 -0.19 4.57 2.46
CA VAL A 94 -0.18 3.56 1.39
C VAL A 94 0.84 2.49 1.71
N CYS A 95 0.40 1.23 1.65
CA CYS A 95 1.21 0.06 1.95
C CYS A 95 1.12 -0.99 0.83
N HIS A 96 2.16 -1.80 0.72
CA HIS A 96 2.26 -2.92 -0.22
C HIS A 96 2.44 -4.25 0.52
N SER A 97 2.11 -5.35 -0.14
CA SER A 97 2.34 -6.71 0.40
C SER A 97 3.82 -7.14 0.38
N ILE A 98 4.67 -6.36 -0.26
CA ILE A 98 6.12 -6.57 -0.38
C ILE A 98 6.82 -5.38 0.29
N PRO A 99 7.85 -5.60 1.13
CA PRO A 99 8.46 -4.54 1.94
C PRO A 99 9.40 -3.61 1.18
N VAL A 100 9.64 -3.86 -0.10
CA VAL A 100 10.50 -3.07 -0.98
C VAL A 100 9.80 -2.69 -2.28
N PHE A 101 10.34 -1.69 -2.97
CA PHE A 101 9.85 -1.25 -4.28
C PHE A 101 10.90 -1.47 -5.36
N PHE A 102 10.53 -1.31 -6.63
CA PHE A 102 11.42 -1.58 -7.76
C PHE A 102 12.48 -0.53 -7.99
N ILE A 103 12.19 0.73 -7.63
CA ILE A 103 13.03 1.88 -8.00
C ILE A 103 13.08 2.91 -6.86
N ASP A 104 14.18 3.68 -6.85
CA ASP A 104 14.36 4.86 -6.01
C ASP A 104 14.43 6.15 -6.83
N GLU A 105 14.71 6.05 -8.14
CA GLU A 105 14.88 7.19 -9.02
C GLU A 105 13.62 7.50 -9.84
N LYS A 106 13.16 8.76 -9.82
CA LYS A 106 11.96 9.22 -10.54
C LYS A 106 12.02 8.97 -12.05
N GLN A 107 13.21 9.03 -12.65
CA GLN A 107 13.41 8.88 -14.09
C GLN A 107 13.01 7.48 -14.59
N LYS A 108 13.05 6.48 -13.72
CA LYS A 108 12.72 5.08 -14.02
C LYS A 108 11.22 4.78 -13.93
N LEU A 109 10.41 5.68 -13.33
CA LEU A 109 8.99 5.42 -13.11
C LEU A 109 8.19 5.20 -14.41
N PRO A 110 8.36 5.98 -15.48
CA PRO A 110 7.63 5.73 -16.74
C PRO A 110 7.96 4.37 -17.35
N ASP A 111 9.20 3.92 -17.27
CA ASP A 111 9.63 2.63 -17.83
C ASP A 111 9.16 1.48 -16.93
N LEU A 112 9.14 1.65 -15.61
CA LEU A 112 8.49 0.74 -14.67
C LEU A 112 7.00 0.55 -15.01
N ILE A 113 6.25 1.64 -15.20
CA ILE A 113 4.83 1.57 -15.56
C ILE A 113 4.65 0.82 -16.89
N ARG A 114 5.50 1.09 -17.89
CA ARG A 114 5.47 0.38 -19.17
C ARG A 114 5.81 -1.10 -19.05
N ALA A 115 6.76 -1.46 -18.17
CA ALA A 115 7.13 -2.86 -17.92
C ALA A 115 5.95 -3.70 -17.41
N PHE A 116 4.99 -3.06 -16.73
CA PHE A 116 3.78 -3.67 -16.23
C PHE A 116 2.53 -3.39 -17.06
N THR A 117 2.67 -2.67 -18.17
CA THR A 117 1.57 -2.44 -19.10
C THR A 117 1.35 -3.68 -19.97
N ARG A 118 0.09 -3.95 -20.30
CA ARG A 118 -0.30 -5.07 -21.16
C ARG A 118 0.30 -4.94 -22.56
N SER A 119 0.49 -6.06 -23.22
CA SER A 119 0.84 -6.08 -24.63
C SER A 119 -0.32 -5.53 -25.46
N GLU A 120 -0.01 -4.82 -26.55
CA GLU A 120 -1.02 -4.32 -27.50
C GLU A 120 -1.84 -5.46 -28.16
N HIS A 121 -1.28 -6.66 -28.18
CA HIS A 121 -1.88 -7.82 -28.87
C HIS A 121 -2.39 -8.92 -27.94
N CYS A 122 -2.11 -8.82 -26.63
CA CYS A 122 -2.51 -9.82 -25.63
C CYS A 122 -2.90 -9.15 -24.32
N ASP A 123 -3.94 -9.68 -23.68
CA ASP A 123 -4.39 -9.18 -22.36
C ASP A 123 -3.47 -9.51 -21.19
N GLY A 124 -2.39 -10.26 -21.41
CA GLY A 124 -1.40 -10.62 -20.40
C GLY A 124 -0.29 -9.56 -20.22
N LEU A 125 0.42 -9.66 -19.10
CA LEU A 125 1.65 -8.89 -18.89
C LEU A 125 2.69 -9.26 -19.95
N ASN A 126 3.42 -8.27 -20.44
CA ASN A 126 4.54 -8.52 -21.33
C ASN A 126 5.78 -8.93 -20.51
N SER A 127 5.92 -10.24 -20.29
CA SER A 127 7.02 -10.80 -19.50
C SER A 127 8.39 -10.38 -20.00
N ARG A 128 8.56 -10.18 -21.30
CA ARG A 128 9.83 -9.72 -21.88
C ARG A 128 10.18 -8.32 -21.41
N ARG A 129 9.25 -7.36 -21.51
CA ARG A 129 9.46 -5.97 -21.02
C ARG A 129 9.78 -5.93 -19.54
N PHE A 130 9.10 -6.77 -18.75
CA PHE A 130 9.39 -6.87 -17.33
C PHE A 130 10.83 -7.30 -17.05
N TRP A 131 11.29 -8.38 -17.70
CA TRP A 131 12.65 -8.88 -17.49
C TRP A 131 13.73 -7.98 -18.10
N GLU A 132 13.45 -7.32 -19.20
CA GLU A 132 14.33 -6.27 -19.77
C GLU A 132 14.49 -5.13 -18.75
N PHE A 133 13.39 -4.65 -18.15
CA PHE A 133 13.44 -3.62 -17.11
C PHE A 133 14.27 -4.04 -15.90
N ILE A 134 14.09 -5.26 -15.39
CA ILE A 134 14.88 -5.78 -14.25
C ILE A 134 16.37 -5.89 -14.61
N ALA A 135 16.70 -6.34 -15.82
CA ALA A 135 18.08 -6.45 -16.28
C ALA A 135 18.79 -5.08 -16.42
N GLU A 136 18.04 -4.07 -16.83
CA GLU A 136 18.53 -2.68 -16.97
C GLU A 136 18.59 -1.94 -15.62
N ASN A 137 17.85 -2.39 -14.60
CA ASN A 137 17.75 -1.77 -13.29
C ASN A 137 18.01 -2.79 -12.18
N PRO A 138 19.29 -3.13 -11.87
CA PRO A 138 19.65 -4.18 -10.93
C PRO A 138 19.10 -4.00 -9.51
N GLU A 139 18.86 -2.77 -9.06
CA GLU A 139 18.22 -2.45 -7.78
C GLU A 139 16.80 -3.02 -7.66
N SER A 140 16.13 -3.24 -8.80
CA SER A 140 14.78 -3.85 -8.86
C SER A 140 14.78 -5.35 -8.53
N LEU A 141 15.96 -5.99 -8.51
CA LEU A 141 16.06 -7.45 -8.35
C LEU A 141 15.50 -7.93 -7.02
N HIS A 142 15.72 -7.19 -5.93
CA HIS A 142 15.18 -7.55 -4.61
C HIS A 142 13.65 -7.62 -4.64
N CYS A 143 13.00 -6.58 -5.17
CA CYS A 143 11.55 -6.56 -5.32
C CYS A 143 11.05 -7.67 -6.26
N ALA A 144 11.77 -7.94 -7.36
CA ALA A 144 11.44 -9.02 -8.28
C ALA A 144 11.53 -10.39 -7.58
N LEU A 145 12.56 -10.67 -6.79
CA LEU A 145 12.70 -11.91 -6.03
C LEU A 145 11.56 -12.10 -5.04
N ARG A 146 11.19 -11.04 -4.30
CA ARG A 146 10.02 -11.05 -3.41
C ARG A 146 8.72 -11.31 -4.18
N LEU A 147 8.53 -10.64 -5.32
CA LEU A 147 7.37 -10.86 -6.18
C LEU A 147 7.28 -12.30 -6.68
N PHE A 148 8.42 -12.96 -6.96
CA PHE A 148 8.46 -14.34 -7.41
C PHE A 148 8.46 -15.37 -6.26
N SER A 149 8.48 -14.93 -5.00
CA SER A 149 8.21 -15.76 -3.83
C SER A 149 6.70 -16.02 -3.64
N TYR A 150 6.35 -16.64 -2.50
CA TYR A 150 4.95 -16.83 -2.09
C TYR A 150 4.22 -15.48 -1.81
N GLU A 151 4.96 -14.41 -1.49
CA GLU A 151 4.39 -13.07 -1.22
C GLU A 151 3.65 -12.52 -2.45
N GLY A 152 4.13 -12.83 -3.65
CA GLY A 152 3.50 -12.38 -4.90
C GLY A 152 2.24 -13.15 -5.32
N ILE A 153 1.95 -14.30 -4.72
CA ILE A 153 0.79 -15.15 -5.05
C ILE A 153 -0.23 -15.27 -3.92
N ALA A 154 -0.14 -14.39 -2.91
CA ALA A 154 -1.08 -14.39 -1.79
C ALA A 154 -2.53 -14.27 -2.27
N GLY A 155 -3.36 -15.26 -1.94
CA GLY A 155 -4.77 -15.36 -2.33
C GLY A 155 -5.74 -14.70 -1.37
N THR A 156 -5.26 -13.90 -0.42
CA THR A 156 -6.07 -13.24 0.62
C THR A 156 -5.52 -11.86 0.92
N PHE A 157 -6.38 -10.95 1.38
CA PHE A 157 -5.96 -9.63 1.89
C PHE A 157 -5.82 -9.60 3.42
N ILE A 158 -6.43 -10.56 4.12
CA ILE A 158 -6.57 -10.53 5.58
C ILE A 158 -5.43 -11.23 6.33
N ASN A 159 -4.67 -12.10 5.67
CA ASN A 159 -3.61 -12.90 6.27
C ASN A 159 -2.20 -12.56 5.76
N ILE A 160 -2.02 -11.40 5.16
CA ILE A 160 -0.71 -10.92 4.69
C ILE A 160 -0.25 -9.69 5.47
N LYS A 161 1.05 -9.49 5.51
CA LYS A 161 1.64 -8.28 6.06
C LYS A 161 1.62 -7.17 5.02
N TRP A 162 1.55 -5.91 5.49
CA TRP A 162 1.55 -4.73 4.65
C TRP A 162 2.66 -3.80 5.10
N PHE A 163 3.38 -3.23 4.16
CA PHE A 163 4.58 -2.42 4.43
C PHE A 163 4.45 -1.07 3.73
N SER A 164 4.73 0.02 4.44
CA SER A 164 5.03 1.26 3.76
C SER A 164 6.43 1.15 3.17
N VAL A 165 6.55 1.42 1.88
CA VAL A 165 7.87 1.52 1.24
C VAL A 165 8.42 2.94 1.32
N ASN A 166 7.55 3.90 1.57
CA ASN A 166 7.87 5.31 1.72
C ASN A 166 8.21 5.61 3.18
N THR A 167 9.18 6.49 3.36
CA THR A 167 9.56 7.00 4.68
C THR A 167 8.71 8.24 4.99
N THR A 168 8.18 8.33 6.21
CA THR A 168 7.49 9.53 6.72
C THR A 168 8.37 10.21 7.77
N VAL A 169 8.15 11.49 7.97
CA VAL A 169 8.81 12.29 9.00
C VAL A 169 7.76 12.60 10.07
N TRP A 170 7.99 12.13 11.28
CA TRP A 170 7.24 12.51 12.45
C TRP A 170 7.95 13.68 13.14
N GLU A 171 7.18 14.67 13.59
CA GLU A 171 7.70 15.84 14.32
C GLU A 171 6.87 16.07 15.57
N ASN A 172 7.53 16.15 16.73
CA ASN A 172 6.89 16.44 18.01
C ASN A 172 6.70 17.94 18.25
N HIS A 173 6.17 18.28 19.44
CA HIS A 173 5.93 19.67 19.85
C HIS A 173 7.22 20.47 20.06
N SER A 174 8.34 19.81 20.29
CA SER A 174 9.67 20.44 20.47
C SER A 174 10.39 20.64 19.14
N GLY A 175 9.84 20.15 18.00
CA GLY A 175 10.47 20.22 16.69
C GLY A 175 11.49 19.09 16.44
N GLU A 176 11.58 18.11 17.33
CA GLU A 176 12.41 16.93 17.12
C GLU A 176 11.77 16.02 16.09
N LYS A 177 12.59 15.39 15.25
CA LYS A 177 12.13 14.60 14.11
C LYS A 177 12.57 13.15 14.19
N TRP A 178 11.70 12.27 13.71
CA TRP A 178 11.93 10.85 13.52
C TRP A 178 11.49 10.46 12.11
N PHE A 179 12.30 9.63 11.46
CA PHE A 179 11.95 9.02 10.19
C PHE A 179 11.30 7.68 10.46
N VAL A 180 10.15 7.43 9.85
CA VAL A 180 9.25 6.34 10.23
C VAL A 180 8.83 5.53 9.02
N ARG A 181 8.89 4.19 9.15
CA ARG A 181 8.22 3.23 8.25
C ARG A 181 7.19 2.42 9.01
N TYR A 182 6.14 2.04 8.32
CA TYR A 182 4.98 1.35 8.88
C TYR A 182 4.92 -0.09 8.41
N ARG A 183 4.44 -0.96 9.31
CA ARG A 183 4.10 -2.35 8.99
C ARG A 183 2.78 -2.71 9.64
N TRP A 184 1.83 -3.23 8.87
CA TRP A 184 0.62 -3.84 9.39
C TRP A 184 0.78 -5.36 9.39
N VAL A 185 0.42 -5.99 10.48
CA VAL A 185 0.47 -7.44 10.65
C VAL A 185 -0.92 -7.92 11.06
N PRO A 186 -1.44 -9.02 10.49
CA PRO A 186 -2.71 -9.58 10.94
C PRO A 186 -2.70 -9.80 12.44
N SER A 187 -3.70 -9.22 13.16
CA SER A 187 -3.73 -9.25 14.62
C SER A 187 -4.20 -10.61 15.15
N CYS A 188 -3.44 -11.17 16.08
CA CYS A 188 -3.80 -12.39 16.80
C CYS A 188 -4.76 -12.12 17.96
N ALA A 189 -4.89 -10.89 18.44
CA ALA A 189 -5.64 -10.52 19.64
C ALA A 189 -7.16 -10.52 19.46
N ALA A 190 -7.66 -10.55 18.24
CA ALA A 190 -9.09 -10.52 17.93
C ALA A 190 -9.76 -11.90 17.97
N GLY A 191 -9.52 -12.72 18.98
CA GLY A 191 -10.25 -13.94 19.38
C GLY A 191 -10.80 -14.94 18.34
N ASN A 192 -10.98 -14.48 17.10
CA ASN A 192 -11.52 -15.24 15.98
C ASN A 192 -10.51 -15.42 14.83
N GLY A 193 -9.32 -14.85 14.92
CA GLY A 193 -8.35 -14.78 13.81
C GLY A 193 -7.20 -15.78 13.90
N ALA A 194 -6.70 -16.06 15.11
CA ALA A 194 -5.50 -16.90 15.26
C ALA A 194 -5.71 -18.34 14.80
N ASP A 195 -6.83 -18.96 15.20
CA ASP A 195 -7.16 -20.34 14.80
C ASP A 195 -7.53 -20.43 13.30
N ARG A 196 -8.07 -19.36 12.72
CA ARG A 196 -8.41 -19.29 11.30
C ARG A 196 -7.25 -18.87 10.39
N ALA A 197 -6.35 -18.01 10.87
CA ALA A 197 -5.11 -17.70 10.16
C ALA A 197 -4.26 -18.96 9.97
N ALA A 198 -4.33 -19.89 10.94
CA ALA A 198 -3.69 -21.19 10.86
C ALA A 198 -4.48 -22.22 10.02
N SER A 199 -5.81 -22.10 9.96
CA SER A 199 -6.70 -23.11 9.31
C SER A 199 -7.09 -22.75 7.87
N ARG A 200 -6.92 -21.49 7.43
CA ARG A 200 -7.11 -21.13 6.03
C ARG A 200 -5.84 -21.51 5.26
N GLU A 201 -5.98 -22.47 4.37
CA GLU A 201 -4.94 -22.81 3.42
C GLU A 201 -4.52 -21.54 2.69
N LYS A 202 -3.34 -21.04 3.04
CA LYS A 202 -2.71 -19.98 2.30
C LYS A 202 -2.47 -20.53 0.91
N VAL A 203 -2.85 -19.79 -0.12
CA VAL A 203 -2.33 -20.06 -1.45
C VAL A 203 -0.82 -19.82 -1.35
N ASN A 204 -0.04 -20.87 -1.14
CA ASN A 204 1.39 -20.78 -0.87
C ASN A 204 2.21 -21.39 -2.01
N ASP A 205 1.56 -21.95 -3.01
CA ASP A 205 2.21 -22.54 -4.17
C ASP A 205 1.55 -22.09 -5.48
N ARG A 206 2.34 -22.16 -6.54
CA ARG A 206 1.95 -21.72 -7.87
C ARG A 206 0.77 -22.52 -8.43
N ILE A 207 0.72 -23.83 -8.20
CA ILE A 207 -0.31 -24.71 -8.78
C ILE A 207 -1.67 -24.35 -8.19
N THR A 208 -1.75 -24.22 -6.88
CA THR A 208 -2.97 -23.78 -6.19
C THR A 208 -3.38 -22.38 -6.61
N ALA A 209 -2.44 -21.45 -6.76
CA ALA A 209 -2.71 -20.10 -7.24
C ALA A 209 -3.31 -20.08 -8.65
N GLU A 210 -2.76 -20.88 -9.58
CA GLU A 210 -3.26 -21.01 -10.95
C GLU A 210 -4.63 -21.68 -11.00
N PHE A 211 -4.84 -22.73 -10.20
CA PHE A 211 -6.15 -23.39 -10.08
C PHE A 211 -7.21 -22.40 -9.58
N MET A 212 -6.93 -21.69 -8.49
CA MET A 212 -7.86 -20.68 -7.95
C MET A 212 -8.13 -19.55 -8.92
N ALA A 213 -7.11 -19.10 -9.67
CA ALA A 213 -7.27 -18.08 -10.70
C ALA A 213 -8.25 -18.49 -11.81
N GLY A 214 -8.25 -19.77 -12.18
CA GLY A 214 -9.20 -20.34 -13.15
C GLY A 214 -10.58 -20.62 -12.57
N PHE A 215 -10.67 -20.89 -11.28
CA PHE A 215 -11.92 -21.20 -10.61
C PHE A 215 -12.76 -19.96 -10.29
N ASP A 216 -12.15 -18.96 -9.67
CA ASP A 216 -12.80 -17.69 -9.33
C ASP A 216 -11.78 -16.54 -9.27
N CYS A 217 -11.92 -15.56 -10.12
CA CYS A 217 -10.99 -14.42 -10.18
C CYS A 217 -11.10 -13.46 -8.99
N ASP A 218 -12.16 -13.54 -8.17
CA ASP A 218 -12.46 -12.60 -7.09
C ASP A 218 -12.39 -13.24 -5.70
N THR A 219 -11.65 -14.34 -5.55
CA THR A 219 -11.62 -15.12 -4.30
C THR A 219 -11.25 -14.31 -3.07
N ALA A 220 -10.21 -13.47 -3.14
CA ALA A 220 -9.76 -12.65 -2.02
C ALA A 220 -10.76 -11.56 -1.65
N PHE A 221 -11.40 -10.93 -2.64
CA PHE A 221 -12.44 -9.92 -2.39
C PHE A 221 -13.70 -10.55 -1.82
N LYS A 222 -14.14 -11.70 -2.34
CA LYS A 222 -15.31 -12.43 -1.81
C LYS A 222 -15.07 -12.91 -0.40
N GLU A 223 -13.87 -13.38 -0.06
CA GLU A 223 -13.48 -13.72 1.29
C GLU A 223 -13.65 -12.53 2.24
N LEU A 224 -13.10 -11.37 1.88
CA LEU A 224 -13.19 -10.17 2.70
C LEU A 224 -14.65 -9.72 2.89
N VAL A 225 -15.45 -9.73 1.82
CA VAL A 225 -16.88 -9.38 1.86
C VAL A 225 -17.65 -10.35 2.76
N SER A 226 -17.45 -11.66 2.60
CA SER A 226 -18.10 -12.69 3.42
C SER A 226 -17.75 -12.52 4.91
N ASP A 227 -16.48 -12.31 5.22
CA ASP A 227 -16.03 -12.16 6.61
C ASP A 227 -16.69 -10.96 7.29
N ILE A 228 -16.70 -9.80 6.62
CA ILE A 228 -17.34 -8.60 7.17
C ILE A 228 -18.86 -8.82 7.32
N SER A 229 -19.52 -9.39 6.32
CA SER A 229 -20.97 -9.61 6.32
C SER A 229 -21.41 -10.61 7.42
N GLU A 230 -20.55 -11.53 7.80
CA GLU A 230 -20.79 -12.52 8.84
C GLU A 230 -20.29 -12.08 10.24
N GLY A 231 -19.85 -10.82 10.38
CA GLY A 231 -19.35 -10.25 11.63
C GLY A 231 -17.95 -10.72 12.02
N ARG A 232 -17.22 -11.34 11.13
CA ARG A 232 -15.82 -11.73 11.30
C ARG A 232 -14.93 -10.59 10.82
N PHE A 233 -14.62 -9.68 11.71
CA PHE A 233 -13.95 -8.42 11.41
C PHE A 233 -12.43 -8.60 11.35
N PRO A 234 -11.79 -8.44 10.16
CA PRO A 234 -10.34 -8.47 10.05
C PRO A 234 -9.70 -7.37 10.89
N SER A 235 -8.58 -7.70 11.53
CA SER A 235 -7.83 -6.74 12.36
C SER A 235 -6.36 -6.82 12.04
N PHE A 236 -5.67 -5.67 12.10
CA PHE A 236 -4.26 -5.54 11.80
C PHE A 236 -3.57 -4.71 12.89
N ASP A 237 -2.49 -5.24 13.45
CA ASP A 237 -1.62 -4.53 14.37
C ASP A 237 -0.64 -3.66 13.58
N LEU A 238 -0.56 -2.39 13.94
CA LEU A 238 0.40 -1.44 13.37
C LEU A 238 1.71 -1.49 14.14
N TYR A 239 2.78 -1.77 13.43
CA TYR A 239 4.14 -1.61 13.91
C TYR A 239 4.79 -0.43 13.21
N VAL A 240 5.63 0.30 13.95
CA VAL A 240 6.45 1.40 13.43
C VAL A 240 7.92 1.11 13.67
N GLN A 241 8.75 1.37 12.67
CA GLN A 241 10.20 1.49 12.81
C GLN A 241 10.53 2.98 12.81
N MET A 242 11.37 3.44 13.73
CA MET A 242 11.67 4.86 13.90
C MET A 242 13.16 5.08 14.02
N ILE A 243 13.70 6.02 13.23
CA ILE A 243 15.10 6.46 13.27
C ILE A 243 15.10 7.94 13.65
N PRO A 244 15.78 8.36 14.74
CA PRO A 244 15.92 9.77 15.08
C PRO A 244 16.72 10.52 14.00
N GLU A 245 16.50 11.82 13.85
CA GLU A 245 17.15 12.64 12.83
C GLU A 245 18.69 12.57 12.88
N SER A 246 19.26 12.42 14.08
CA SER A 246 20.71 12.30 14.28
C SER A 246 21.32 11.04 13.64
N ASP A 247 20.54 9.99 13.50
CA ASP A 247 21.00 8.65 13.05
C ASP A 247 20.52 8.33 11.63
N PHE A 248 19.76 9.26 11.03
CA PHE A 248 19.17 9.06 9.71
C PHE A 248 20.18 9.34 8.60
N ASP A 249 20.54 8.30 7.86
CA ASP A 249 21.35 8.40 6.65
C ASP A 249 20.46 8.77 5.46
N THR A 250 20.67 9.96 4.90
CA THR A 250 19.88 10.50 3.79
C THR A 250 20.16 9.81 2.44
N GLU A 251 21.20 9.00 2.34
CA GLU A 251 21.55 8.28 1.12
C GLU A 251 21.00 6.85 1.13
N GLU A 252 20.88 6.21 2.32
CA GLU A 252 20.47 4.80 2.43
C GLU A 252 19.05 4.63 2.96
N HIS A 253 18.72 5.29 4.07
CA HIS A 253 17.44 5.06 4.75
C HIS A 253 16.19 5.44 3.93
N PRO A 254 16.21 6.45 3.01
CA PRO A 254 15.05 6.74 2.18
C PRO A 254 14.81 5.71 1.06
N LYS A 255 15.83 4.90 0.70
CA LYS A 255 15.71 3.94 -0.42
C LYS A 255 14.57 2.97 -0.20
N ARG A 256 13.70 2.86 -1.20
CA ARG A 256 12.54 1.96 -1.21
C ARG A 256 12.91 0.54 -1.64
N THR A 257 14.08 0.40 -2.26
CA THR A 257 14.64 -0.89 -2.71
C THR A 257 15.26 -1.70 -1.58
N ILE A 258 15.39 -1.10 -0.38
CA ILE A 258 16.03 -1.69 0.80
C ILE A 258 15.08 -1.67 1.99
N GLU A 259 15.00 -2.79 2.71
CA GLU A 259 14.34 -2.89 4.01
C GLU A 259 15.22 -2.29 5.12
N TRP A 260 14.61 -1.67 6.13
CA TRP A 260 15.32 -1.34 7.36
C TRP A 260 15.53 -2.59 8.20
N ASP A 261 16.76 -2.82 8.60
CA ASP A 261 17.15 -3.96 9.42
C ASP A 261 16.47 -3.91 10.80
N GLU A 262 15.67 -4.93 11.13
CA GLU A 262 14.95 -5.01 12.40
C GLU A 262 15.86 -5.17 13.62
N GLU A 263 17.07 -5.67 13.44
CA GLU A 263 18.06 -5.77 14.54
C GLU A 263 18.60 -4.38 14.91
N ARG A 264 18.70 -3.47 13.94
CA ARG A 264 19.17 -2.09 14.15
C ARG A 264 18.04 -1.13 14.45
N VAL A 265 16.92 -1.28 13.76
CA VAL A 265 15.73 -0.43 13.90
C VAL A 265 14.55 -1.32 14.26
N PRO A 266 14.34 -1.63 15.55
CA PRO A 266 13.30 -2.55 15.98
C PRO A 266 11.90 -2.00 15.69
N CYS A 267 10.98 -2.92 15.41
CA CYS A 267 9.57 -2.63 15.25
C CYS A 267 8.89 -2.40 16.61
N VAL A 268 8.21 -1.28 16.77
CA VAL A 268 7.42 -0.94 17.97
C VAL A 268 5.94 -1.09 17.65
N LEU A 269 5.20 -1.83 18.47
CA LEU A 269 3.76 -2.00 18.34
C LEU A 269 3.03 -0.69 18.70
N ALA A 270 2.35 -0.10 17.71
CA ALA A 270 1.77 1.24 17.84
C ALA A 270 0.26 1.24 18.06
N GLY A 271 -0.49 0.30 17.48
CA GLY A 271 -1.95 0.29 17.61
C GLY A 271 -2.59 -0.82 16.81
N VAL A 272 -3.91 -0.81 16.75
CA VAL A 272 -4.70 -1.79 16.01
C VAL A 272 -5.74 -1.10 15.13
N MET A 273 -5.89 -1.59 13.90
CA MET A 273 -6.98 -1.28 13.01
C MET A 273 -7.94 -2.47 12.94
N ARG A 274 -9.25 -2.21 13.02
CA ARG A 274 -10.29 -3.21 12.84
C ARG A 274 -11.24 -2.77 11.74
N ILE A 275 -11.45 -3.65 10.76
CA ILE A 275 -12.38 -3.45 9.67
C ILE A 275 -13.76 -3.95 10.13
N THR A 276 -14.81 -3.13 9.99
CA THR A 276 -16.14 -3.44 10.52
C THR A 276 -17.26 -3.37 9.50
N GLU A 277 -17.02 -2.67 8.37
CA GLU A 277 -18.06 -2.39 7.41
C GLU A 277 -17.53 -2.44 5.98
N LEU A 278 -18.39 -2.83 5.05
CA LEU A 278 -18.19 -2.56 3.63
C LEU A 278 -18.53 -1.08 3.38
N ALA A 279 -17.69 -0.39 2.61
CA ALA A 279 -18.07 0.97 2.16
C ALA A 279 -19.32 0.84 1.30
N GLY A 280 -20.43 1.43 1.76
CA GLY A 280 -21.78 1.18 1.27
C GLY A 280 -21.97 1.19 -0.24
N GLU A 281 -23.05 0.58 -0.70
CA GLU A 281 -23.43 0.25 -2.10
C GLU A 281 -23.56 1.45 -3.08
N ARG A 282 -23.06 2.61 -2.76
CA ARG A 282 -22.88 3.63 -3.78
C ARG A 282 -21.85 3.11 -4.76
N GLU A 283 -22.32 2.57 -5.88
CA GLU A 283 -21.54 1.92 -6.96
C GLU A 283 -20.24 2.64 -7.35
N ASN A 284 -20.12 3.91 -7.01
CA ASN A 284 -18.98 4.76 -7.33
C ASN A 284 -18.00 5.00 -6.16
N MET A 285 -18.33 4.66 -4.90
CA MET A 285 -17.42 4.96 -3.78
C MET A 285 -16.09 4.20 -3.89
N HIS A 286 -16.09 2.96 -4.36
CA HIS A 286 -14.87 2.18 -4.54
C HIS A 286 -13.92 2.79 -5.59
N ASP A 287 -14.47 3.39 -6.63
CA ASP A 287 -13.70 4.00 -7.72
C ASP A 287 -13.37 5.48 -7.44
N LEU A 288 -14.22 6.19 -6.69
CA LEU A 288 -14.04 7.61 -6.39
C LEU A 288 -13.10 7.89 -5.20
N THR A 289 -12.99 6.97 -4.24
CA THR A 289 -12.11 7.19 -3.08
C THR A 289 -10.66 7.35 -3.53
N SER A 290 -10.07 8.48 -3.18
CA SER A 290 -8.67 8.80 -3.48
C SER A 290 -7.82 8.76 -2.22
N PHE A 291 -6.62 8.21 -2.36
CA PHE A 291 -5.60 8.19 -1.32
C PHE A 291 -4.39 8.95 -1.84
N ILE A 292 -3.96 9.95 -1.10
CA ILE A 292 -2.87 10.85 -1.49
C ILE A 292 -1.80 10.81 -0.39
N PRO A 293 -0.81 9.91 -0.49
CA PRO A 293 0.19 9.73 0.57
C PRO A 293 1.01 11.00 0.85
N GLY A 294 1.14 11.89 -0.12
CA GLY A 294 1.80 13.19 0.04
C GLY A 294 0.98 14.24 0.79
N ARG A 295 -0.22 13.90 1.32
CA ARG A 295 -1.00 14.80 2.17
C ARG A 295 -0.34 14.89 3.54
N ALA A 296 0.30 16.02 3.81
CA ALA A 296 0.87 16.31 5.11
C ALA A 296 -0.24 16.60 6.14
N VAL A 297 -0.02 16.14 7.36
CA VAL A 297 -0.83 16.51 8.53
C VAL A 297 0.09 17.05 9.61
N LYS A 298 -0.48 17.73 10.60
CA LYS A 298 0.33 18.29 11.69
C LYS A 298 1.09 17.17 12.40
N GLY A 299 2.41 17.21 12.30
CA GLY A 299 3.32 16.25 12.93
C GLY A 299 3.62 14.99 12.12
N ILE A 300 3.07 14.83 10.91
CA ILE A 300 3.45 13.77 9.97
C ILE A 300 3.54 14.34 8.57
N GLU A 301 4.69 14.17 7.94
CA GLU A 301 4.94 14.52 6.55
C GLU A 301 5.58 13.34 5.83
N LEU A 302 5.42 13.27 4.53
CA LEU A 302 6.16 12.31 3.71
C LEU A 302 7.58 12.83 3.50
N TYR A 303 8.60 11.96 3.62
CA TYR A 303 9.96 12.32 3.24
C TYR A 303 9.99 12.61 1.75
N ARG A 304 10.29 13.87 1.42
CA ARG A 304 10.24 14.36 0.04
C ARG A 304 11.54 14.09 -0.69
N ASP A 305 11.42 13.35 -1.77
CA ASP A 305 12.44 13.21 -2.81
C ASP A 305 11.80 13.35 -4.19
N GLY A 306 12.61 13.28 -5.24
CA GLY A 306 12.08 13.47 -6.60
C GLY A 306 11.09 12.41 -7.03
N LEU A 307 11.16 11.18 -6.51
CA LEU A 307 10.20 10.11 -6.83
C LEU A 307 8.88 10.34 -6.09
N GLU A 308 8.92 10.75 -4.81
CA GLU A 308 7.71 11.09 -4.06
C GLU A 308 6.95 12.25 -4.67
N ASP A 309 7.64 13.29 -5.11
CA ASP A 309 7.01 14.43 -5.77
C ASP A 309 6.27 13.99 -7.05
N LEU A 310 6.88 13.09 -7.81
CA LEU A 310 6.28 12.53 -9.02
C LEU A 310 5.09 11.61 -8.72
N MET A 311 5.19 10.78 -7.69
CA MET A 311 4.09 9.91 -7.23
C MET A 311 2.92 10.72 -6.68
N ASP A 312 3.19 11.77 -5.89
CA ASP A 312 2.14 12.68 -5.39
C ASP A 312 1.41 13.37 -6.56
N PHE A 313 2.15 13.85 -7.56
CA PHE A 313 1.55 14.38 -8.79
C PHE A 313 0.67 13.36 -9.49
N LEU A 314 1.13 12.11 -9.63
CA LEU A 314 0.38 11.02 -10.25
C LEU A 314 -0.94 10.78 -9.49
N TYR A 315 -0.89 10.59 -8.17
CA TYR A 315 -2.08 10.33 -7.36
C TYR A 315 -3.09 11.48 -7.42
N ARG A 316 -2.62 12.74 -7.40
CA ARG A 316 -3.49 13.91 -7.52
C ARG A 316 -4.11 14.02 -8.90
N THR A 317 -3.34 13.78 -9.96
CA THR A 317 -3.86 13.80 -11.34
C THR A 317 -4.92 12.71 -11.54
N GLU A 318 -4.66 11.50 -11.06
CA GLU A 318 -5.66 10.41 -11.11
C GLU A 318 -6.94 10.75 -10.34
N ALA A 319 -6.82 11.40 -9.19
CA ALA A 319 -7.95 11.82 -8.38
C ALA A 319 -8.80 12.89 -9.10
N MET A 320 -8.15 13.88 -9.70
CA MET A 320 -8.84 14.93 -10.49
C MET A 320 -9.60 14.35 -11.68
N GLU A 321 -8.95 13.48 -12.45
CA GLU A 321 -9.55 12.87 -13.66
C GLU A 321 -10.73 11.93 -13.29
N ARG A 322 -10.78 11.40 -12.07
CA ARG A 322 -11.93 10.64 -11.57
C ARG A 322 -13.06 11.50 -11.03
N GLY A 323 -12.90 12.81 -10.96
CA GLY A 323 -13.87 13.71 -10.33
C GLY A 323 -13.94 13.54 -8.81
N SER A 324 -12.89 13.03 -8.19
CA SER A 324 -12.75 12.91 -6.74
C SER A 324 -12.51 14.30 -6.16
N SER A 325 -13.33 14.73 -5.19
CA SER A 325 -12.98 15.88 -4.36
C SER A 325 -11.84 15.49 -3.42
N TYR A 326 -10.87 16.40 -3.30
CA TYR A 326 -9.73 16.25 -2.36
C TYR A 326 -10.17 16.41 -0.92
#